data_de68a1cc05a87661e4d06aa21a18763d
#
_entry.id   de68a1cc05a87661e4d06aa21a18763d
#
_cell.length_a   1.000
_cell.length_b   1.000
_cell.length_c   1.000
_cell.angle_alpha   90.00
_cell.angle_beta   90.00
_cell.angle_gamma   90.00
#
_symmetry.space_group_name_H-M   'P 1'
#
loop_
_entity.id
_entity.type
_entity.pdbx_description
1 polymer ?
#
loop_
_entity_poly.entity_id
_entity_poly.type
_entity_poly.pdbx_seq_one_letter_code
_entity_poly.pdbx_strand_id
1 'polypeptide(L)'
;MEKEKSIKELLEFGIINIDKPLGPTSFWVSQYVKKRLGLRKTSHLGTLDPTIVSGVLPVALNRACRLNEYLMQKDKTYIGIIRVHEEISLEDLQKLADSFIGKITQMPPDRSSVKRAERVREIKTFKILEKKGNDFLFISQVQAGTYIRKLCDDLGKKINGAHMLELRRTQAGIFNEKTSITLYEFDNLVEEYKKGNEEPLKKTIVSGEIVSTILPVIKIRKDVVKKVLTGSPIFKSFLAEEPNKNLN
;
A
#
# COMPACT_ATOMS: atom_id res chain seq x y z
N MET A 1 13.21 -23.19 14.34
CA MET A 1 13.35 -22.79 12.94
C MET A 1 11.96 -22.86 12.33
N GLU A 2 11.41 -21.72 11.84
CA GLU A 2 10.20 -21.78 11.04
C GLU A 2 10.49 -22.57 9.76
N LYS A 3 9.62 -23.50 9.43
CA LYS A 3 9.75 -24.31 8.21
C LYS A 3 9.61 -23.40 6.99
N GLU A 4 10.59 -23.45 6.10
CA GLU A 4 10.54 -22.71 4.85
C GLU A 4 9.31 -23.11 4.03
N LYS A 5 8.53 -22.12 3.57
CA LYS A 5 7.28 -22.36 2.85
C LYS A 5 7.55 -22.77 1.41
N SER A 6 6.78 -23.72 0.93
CA SER A 6 6.76 -24.07 -0.49
C SER A 6 6.16 -22.93 -1.33
N ILE A 7 6.51 -22.88 -2.61
CA ILE A 7 5.90 -21.94 -3.57
C ILE A 7 4.37 -22.06 -3.60
N LYS A 8 3.83 -23.27 -3.48
CA LYS A 8 2.39 -23.52 -3.45
C LYS A 8 1.71 -22.86 -2.25
N GLU A 9 2.31 -22.94 -1.08
CA GLU A 9 1.80 -22.28 0.14
C GLU A 9 1.86 -20.76 -0.01
N LEU A 10 2.94 -20.21 -0.58
CA LEU A 10 3.08 -18.79 -0.83
C LEU A 10 2.09 -18.28 -1.88
N LEU A 11 1.86 -19.01 -2.96
CA LEU A 11 0.83 -18.67 -3.97
C LEU A 11 -0.59 -18.73 -3.39
N GLU A 12 -0.84 -19.60 -2.43
CA GLU A 12 -2.14 -19.68 -1.76
C GLU A 12 -2.34 -18.60 -0.70
N PHE A 13 -1.27 -18.17 0.00
CA PHE A 13 -1.35 -17.17 1.07
C PHE A 13 -0.13 -16.24 1.09
N GLY A 14 0.04 -15.48 0.02
CA GLY A 14 1.16 -14.55 -0.13
C GLY A 14 0.77 -13.23 -0.77
N ILE A 15 1.72 -12.32 -0.84
CA ILE A 15 1.59 -10.98 -1.40
C ILE A 15 2.81 -10.71 -2.27
N ILE A 16 2.61 -10.23 -3.49
CA ILE A 16 3.67 -9.75 -4.38
C ILE A 16 3.63 -8.22 -4.39
N ASN A 17 4.78 -7.60 -4.16
CA ASN A 17 4.90 -6.16 -4.20
C ASN A 17 5.31 -5.70 -5.60
N ILE A 18 4.38 -5.15 -6.37
CA ILE A 18 4.61 -4.69 -7.75
C ILE A 18 4.96 -3.21 -7.78
N ASP A 19 5.99 -2.84 -8.51
CA ASP A 19 6.24 -1.46 -8.95
C ASP A 19 5.33 -1.17 -10.15
N LYS A 20 4.18 -0.56 -9.86
CA LYS A 20 3.21 -0.24 -10.90
C LYS A 20 3.69 0.94 -11.76
N PRO A 21 3.86 0.77 -13.08
CA PRO A 21 4.16 1.89 -13.96
C PRO A 21 2.93 2.80 -14.14
N LEU A 22 3.14 3.96 -14.77
CA LEU A 22 2.06 4.75 -15.34
C LEU A 22 1.37 3.96 -16.49
N GLY A 23 0.11 4.27 -16.76
CA GLY A 23 -0.69 3.67 -17.83
C GLY A 23 -1.69 2.62 -17.32
N PRO A 24 -1.28 1.42 -16.85
CA PRO A 24 -2.23 0.40 -16.42
C PRO A 24 -2.95 0.79 -15.13
N THR A 25 -4.23 0.41 -14.99
CA THR A 25 -4.97 0.55 -13.73
C THR A 25 -4.46 -0.44 -12.68
N SER A 26 -4.63 -0.13 -11.39
CA SER A 26 -4.30 -1.08 -10.30
C SER A 26 -5.08 -2.39 -10.42
N PHE A 27 -6.33 -2.32 -10.90
CA PHE A 27 -7.14 -3.50 -11.19
C PHE A 27 -6.52 -4.34 -12.30
N TRP A 28 -6.11 -3.72 -13.41
CA TRP A 28 -5.46 -4.42 -14.52
C TRP A 28 -4.20 -5.16 -14.04
N VAL A 29 -3.33 -4.48 -13.28
CA VAL A 29 -2.11 -5.09 -12.70
C VAL A 29 -2.47 -6.31 -11.85
N SER A 30 -3.48 -6.19 -10.98
CA SER A 30 -3.94 -7.31 -10.17
C SER A 30 -4.45 -8.49 -11.01
N GLN A 31 -5.24 -8.22 -12.07
CA GLN A 31 -5.71 -9.26 -12.99
C GLN A 31 -4.58 -9.85 -13.83
N TYR A 32 -3.59 -9.05 -14.19
CA TYR A 32 -2.40 -9.51 -14.88
C TYR A 32 -1.63 -10.55 -14.05
N VAL A 33 -1.33 -10.23 -12.79
CA VAL A 33 -0.71 -11.17 -11.83
C VAL A 33 -1.53 -12.46 -11.70
N LYS A 34 -2.86 -12.32 -11.56
CA LYS A 34 -3.77 -13.47 -11.50
C LYS A 34 -3.62 -14.40 -12.71
N LYS A 35 -3.69 -13.83 -13.92
CA LYS A 35 -3.63 -14.57 -15.18
C LYS A 35 -2.28 -15.26 -15.37
N ARG A 36 -1.19 -14.54 -15.11
CA ARG A 36 0.17 -15.05 -15.32
C ARG A 36 0.51 -16.24 -14.43
N LEU A 37 0.03 -16.21 -13.17
CA LEU A 37 0.26 -17.28 -12.17
C LEU A 37 -0.86 -18.32 -12.09
N GLY A 38 -1.92 -18.22 -12.91
CA GLY A 38 -3.05 -19.15 -12.89
C GLY A 38 -3.83 -19.17 -11.57
N LEU A 39 -3.93 -18.03 -10.87
CA LEU A 39 -4.55 -17.94 -9.56
C LEU A 39 -6.09 -17.85 -9.65
N ARG A 40 -6.78 -18.24 -8.60
CA ARG A 40 -8.25 -18.13 -8.50
C ARG A 40 -8.68 -16.68 -8.24
N LYS A 41 -7.93 -15.95 -7.39
CA LYS A 41 -8.28 -14.61 -6.93
C LYS A 41 -7.02 -13.78 -6.65
N THR A 42 -7.09 -12.48 -6.96
CA THR A 42 -6.10 -11.50 -6.53
C THR A 42 -6.81 -10.21 -6.12
N SER A 43 -6.14 -9.39 -5.32
CA SER A 43 -6.62 -8.06 -4.96
C SER A 43 -5.44 -7.13 -4.72
N HIS A 44 -5.52 -5.89 -5.18
CA HIS A 44 -4.49 -4.89 -4.92
C HIS A 44 -4.75 -4.14 -3.60
N LEU A 45 -3.69 -3.80 -2.89
CA LEU A 45 -3.74 -3.15 -1.57
C LEU A 45 -3.64 -1.62 -1.71
N GLY A 46 -4.69 -1.01 -2.27
CA GLY A 46 -4.81 0.44 -2.46
C GLY A 46 -4.55 0.89 -3.89
N THR A 47 -5.53 1.59 -4.45
CA THR A 47 -5.53 2.06 -5.84
C THR A 47 -4.51 3.17 -6.07
N LEU A 48 -3.85 3.15 -7.22
CA LEU A 48 -3.03 4.22 -7.77
C LEU A 48 -3.70 4.71 -9.06
N ASP A 49 -3.80 6.03 -9.21
CA ASP A 49 -4.32 6.65 -10.44
C ASP A 49 -3.42 6.27 -11.64
N PRO A 50 -3.97 5.67 -12.71
CA PRO A 50 -3.16 5.16 -13.80
C PRO A 50 -2.40 6.24 -14.55
N THR A 51 -2.92 7.47 -14.60
CA THR A 51 -2.38 8.54 -15.42
C THR A 51 -1.23 9.30 -14.77
N ILE A 52 -1.14 9.30 -13.44
CA ILE A 52 -0.23 10.21 -12.74
C ILE A 52 0.50 9.55 -11.54
N VAL A 53 0.07 8.36 -11.10
CA VAL A 53 0.67 7.74 -9.91
C VAL A 53 1.27 6.38 -10.24
N SER A 54 2.59 6.28 -10.03
CA SER A 54 3.37 5.04 -10.12
C SER A 54 3.77 4.53 -8.72
N GLY A 55 4.49 3.40 -8.70
CA GLY A 55 5.19 2.89 -7.52
C GLY A 55 4.50 1.72 -6.83
N VAL A 56 4.77 1.57 -5.56
CA VAL A 56 4.44 0.41 -4.73
C VAL A 56 2.96 0.03 -4.77
N LEU A 57 2.66 -1.12 -5.33
CA LEU A 57 1.31 -1.72 -5.41
C LEU A 57 1.36 -3.19 -4.95
N PRO A 58 1.19 -3.47 -3.66
CA PRO A 58 1.14 -4.85 -3.22
C PRO A 58 -0.14 -5.53 -3.73
N VAL A 59 0.01 -6.76 -4.23
CA VAL A 59 -1.05 -7.61 -4.78
C VAL A 59 -1.17 -8.87 -3.95
N ALA A 60 -2.27 -9.02 -3.24
CA ALA A 60 -2.59 -10.19 -2.45
C ALA A 60 -3.07 -11.34 -3.33
N LEU A 61 -2.61 -12.56 -3.04
CA LEU A 61 -2.85 -13.79 -3.79
C LEU A 61 -3.85 -14.68 -3.03
N ASN A 62 -4.82 -15.23 -3.73
CA ASN A 62 -5.80 -16.19 -3.25
C ASN A 62 -6.35 -15.87 -1.84
N ARG A 63 -6.02 -16.64 -0.80
CA ARG A 63 -6.50 -16.44 0.57
C ARG A 63 -5.99 -15.15 1.21
N ALA A 64 -4.81 -14.65 0.81
CA ALA A 64 -4.29 -13.40 1.33
C ALA A 64 -5.17 -12.18 0.97
N CYS A 65 -6.09 -12.29 0.00
CA CYS A 65 -7.08 -11.24 -0.28
C CYS A 65 -7.96 -10.91 0.95
N ARG A 66 -8.06 -11.80 1.95
CA ARG A 66 -8.75 -11.53 3.22
C ARG A 66 -8.01 -10.54 4.11
N LEU A 67 -6.73 -10.31 3.85
CA LEU A 67 -5.88 -9.36 4.59
C LEU A 67 -6.04 -7.91 4.12
N ASN A 68 -6.76 -7.66 3.03
CA ASN A 68 -6.90 -6.34 2.42
C ASN A 68 -7.33 -5.29 3.43
N GLU A 69 -8.35 -5.57 4.20
CA GLU A 69 -8.93 -4.65 5.18
C GLU A 69 -7.87 -4.12 6.16
N TYR A 70 -7.01 -4.98 6.65
CA TYR A 70 -5.97 -4.65 7.62
C TYR A 70 -4.77 -3.94 7.01
N LEU A 71 -4.34 -4.37 5.81
CA LEU A 71 -3.15 -3.85 5.13
C LEU A 71 -3.42 -2.52 4.42
N MET A 72 -4.62 -2.33 3.88
CA MET A 72 -4.98 -1.09 3.18
C MET A 72 -5.11 0.13 4.09
N GLN A 73 -5.41 -0.05 5.36
CA GLN A 73 -5.59 1.04 6.33
C GLN A 73 -4.28 1.65 6.85
N LYS A 74 -3.12 1.06 6.52
CA LYS A 74 -1.81 1.58 6.94
C LYS A 74 -1.39 2.80 6.13
N ASP A 75 -0.55 3.63 6.73
CA ASP A 75 -0.03 4.85 6.11
C ASP A 75 0.65 4.61 4.77
N LYS A 76 0.73 5.67 3.98
CA LYS A 76 1.42 5.67 2.68
C LYS A 76 2.44 6.80 2.65
N THR A 77 3.57 6.55 1.98
CA THR A 77 4.57 7.57 1.70
C THR A 77 4.62 7.79 0.19
N TYR A 78 4.66 9.04 -0.17
CA TYR A 78 4.75 9.49 -1.56
C TYR A 78 5.90 10.45 -1.74
N ILE A 79 6.55 10.39 -2.90
CA ILE A 79 7.39 11.42 -3.45
C ILE A 79 6.71 11.99 -4.70
N GLY A 80 6.75 13.29 -4.90
CA GLY A 80 6.07 13.90 -6.03
C GLY A 80 6.64 15.26 -6.38
N ILE A 81 6.17 15.78 -7.52
CA ILE A 81 6.52 17.10 -8.01
C ILE A 81 5.25 17.95 -8.00
N ILE A 82 5.30 19.07 -7.29
CA ILE A 82 4.28 20.11 -7.33
C ILE A 82 4.81 21.31 -8.13
N ARG A 83 4.05 21.79 -9.11
CA ARG A 83 4.31 23.02 -9.83
C ARG A 83 3.47 24.13 -9.25
N VAL A 84 4.13 25.23 -8.85
CA VAL A 84 3.46 26.48 -8.43
C VAL A 84 3.34 27.41 -9.64
N HIS A 85 2.29 28.27 -9.65
CA HIS A 85 2.01 29.13 -10.80
C HIS A 85 2.76 30.47 -10.71
N GLU A 86 3.16 30.87 -9.52
CA GLU A 86 3.97 32.06 -9.27
C GLU A 86 5.24 31.72 -8.51
N GLU A 87 6.21 32.62 -8.55
CA GLU A 87 7.48 32.40 -7.88
C GLU A 87 7.31 32.44 -6.35
N ILE A 88 7.82 31.42 -5.67
CA ILE A 88 7.87 31.31 -4.21
C ILE A 88 9.22 30.73 -3.79
N SER A 89 9.72 31.10 -2.61
CA SER A 89 10.94 30.50 -2.06
C SER A 89 10.67 29.07 -1.57
N LEU A 90 11.73 28.26 -1.45
CA LEU A 90 11.60 26.90 -0.88
C LEU A 90 11.14 27.00 0.58
N GLU A 91 11.69 27.94 1.33
CA GLU A 91 11.39 28.18 2.75
C GLU A 91 9.91 28.55 2.95
N ASP A 92 9.37 29.44 2.10
CA ASP A 92 7.98 29.87 2.24
C ASP A 92 7.00 28.77 1.81
N LEU A 93 7.33 28.01 0.78
CA LEU A 93 6.54 26.82 0.41
C LEU A 93 6.61 25.77 1.51
N GLN A 94 7.76 25.58 2.19
CA GLN A 94 7.87 24.66 3.32
C GLN A 94 7.01 25.12 4.49
N LYS A 95 7.04 26.40 4.89
CA LYS A 95 6.16 26.96 5.94
C LYS A 95 4.68 26.70 5.61
N LEU A 96 4.32 26.85 4.33
CA LEU A 96 2.96 26.58 3.88
C LEU A 96 2.63 25.08 3.97
N ALA A 97 3.52 24.20 3.55
CA ALA A 97 3.36 22.74 3.67
C ALA A 97 3.21 22.30 5.13
N ASP A 98 3.98 22.91 6.05
CA ASP A 98 3.90 22.63 7.49
C ASP A 98 2.50 22.95 8.06
N SER A 99 1.80 23.95 7.50
CA SER A 99 0.42 24.28 7.92
C SER A 99 -0.62 23.19 7.59
N PHE A 100 -0.26 22.19 6.79
CA PHE A 100 -1.12 21.04 6.48
C PHE A 100 -0.80 19.81 7.33
N ILE A 101 0.26 19.83 8.15
CA ILE A 101 0.58 18.71 9.05
C ILE A 101 -0.51 18.56 10.11
N GLY A 102 -0.92 17.33 10.39
CA GLY A 102 -2.00 17.01 11.31
C GLY A 102 -3.30 16.66 10.58
N LYS A 103 -4.43 16.92 11.23
CA LYS A 103 -5.76 16.58 10.71
C LYS A 103 -6.24 17.60 9.70
N ILE A 104 -6.61 17.12 8.52
CA ILE A 104 -7.22 17.92 7.45
C ILE A 104 -8.54 17.31 7.03
N THR A 105 -9.46 18.11 6.51
CA THR A 105 -10.71 17.64 5.90
C THR A 105 -10.57 17.67 4.39
N GLN A 106 -10.83 16.53 3.74
CA GLN A 106 -10.78 16.40 2.28
C GLN A 106 -12.10 15.86 1.73
N MET A 107 -12.55 16.44 0.61
CA MET A 107 -13.59 15.87 -0.24
C MET A 107 -12.93 14.99 -1.32
N PRO A 108 -13.32 13.71 -1.47
CA PRO A 108 -12.82 12.88 -2.56
C PRO A 108 -13.04 13.54 -3.93
N PRO A 109 -12.11 13.37 -4.89
CA PRO A 109 -12.28 13.86 -6.26
C PRO A 109 -13.52 13.25 -6.93
N ASP A 110 -14.13 13.96 -7.88
CA ASP A 110 -15.36 13.55 -8.58
C ASP A 110 -15.25 12.18 -9.29
N ARG A 111 -14.05 11.84 -9.77
CA ARG A 111 -13.75 10.56 -10.43
C ARG A 111 -13.23 9.47 -9.48
N SER A 112 -13.49 9.58 -8.17
CA SER A 112 -13.11 8.53 -7.23
C SER A 112 -14.17 7.44 -7.13
N SER A 113 -13.76 6.18 -6.89
CA SER A 113 -14.66 5.02 -6.71
C SER A 113 -15.36 4.99 -5.34
N VAL A 114 -15.14 5.98 -4.48
CA VAL A 114 -15.73 6.04 -3.14
C VAL A 114 -16.84 7.08 -3.06
N LYS A 115 -17.82 6.84 -2.14
CA LYS A 115 -18.91 7.80 -1.88
C LYS A 115 -18.33 9.18 -1.58
N ARG A 116 -18.84 10.20 -2.27
CA ARG A 116 -18.47 11.60 -2.10
C ARG A 116 -19.00 12.10 -0.76
N ALA A 117 -18.13 12.19 0.22
CA ALA A 117 -18.39 12.75 1.55
C ALA A 117 -17.09 13.30 2.12
N GLU A 118 -17.16 14.35 2.89
CA GLU A 118 -16.01 14.88 3.62
C GLU A 118 -15.42 13.83 4.55
N ARG A 119 -14.10 13.77 4.57
CA ARG A 119 -13.35 12.82 5.39
C ARG A 119 -12.17 13.50 6.05
N VAL A 120 -12.07 13.31 7.35
CA VAL A 120 -10.88 13.72 8.09
C VAL A 120 -9.75 12.74 7.75
N ARG A 121 -8.58 13.28 7.42
CA ARG A 121 -7.35 12.56 7.15
C ARG A 121 -6.19 13.23 7.88
N GLU A 122 -5.13 12.48 8.10
CA GLU A 122 -3.95 12.97 8.78
C GLU A 122 -2.75 13.01 7.84
N ILE A 123 -2.11 14.17 7.78
CA ILE A 123 -0.80 14.37 7.14
C ILE A 123 0.25 14.26 8.25
N LYS A 124 1.10 13.24 8.20
CA LYS A 124 2.14 13.03 9.21
C LYS A 124 3.40 13.83 8.93
N THR A 125 3.77 13.92 7.67
CA THR A 125 4.88 14.74 7.21
C THR A 125 4.57 15.32 5.83
N PHE A 126 5.06 16.52 5.56
CA PHE A 126 5.04 17.13 4.24
C PHE A 126 6.28 18.00 4.09
N LYS A 127 7.32 17.45 3.45
CA LYS A 127 8.63 18.11 3.30
C LYS A 127 8.89 18.47 1.86
N ILE A 128 9.29 19.71 1.63
CA ILE A 128 9.80 20.18 0.34
C ILE A 128 11.30 19.91 0.33
N LEU A 129 11.77 19.17 -0.68
CA LEU A 129 13.14 18.67 -0.73
C LEU A 129 14.03 19.52 -1.64
N GLU A 130 13.50 19.94 -2.79
CA GLU A 130 14.26 20.61 -3.84
C GLU A 130 13.36 21.56 -4.63
N LYS A 131 13.93 22.65 -5.14
CA LYS A 131 13.29 23.63 -6.05
C LYS A 131 14.05 23.66 -7.37
N LYS A 132 13.33 23.58 -8.48
CA LYS A 132 13.85 23.83 -9.83
C LYS A 132 12.86 24.69 -10.61
N GLY A 133 13.14 25.99 -10.74
CA GLY A 133 12.15 26.94 -11.27
C GLY A 133 10.91 26.96 -10.39
N ASN A 134 9.74 26.70 -11.00
CA ASN A 134 8.46 26.61 -10.30
C ASN A 134 8.09 25.18 -9.88
N ASP A 135 8.96 24.20 -10.10
CA ASP A 135 8.76 22.80 -9.71
C ASP A 135 9.45 22.52 -8.39
N PHE A 136 8.72 21.88 -7.50
CA PHE A 136 9.22 21.51 -6.18
C PHE A 136 9.04 20.00 -5.96
N LEU A 137 10.16 19.35 -5.65
CA LEU A 137 10.15 17.97 -5.20
C LEU A 137 9.69 17.90 -3.74
N PHE A 138 8.77 17.04 -3.43
CA PHE A 138 8.31 16.84 -2.06
C PHE A 138 8.23 15.38 -1.67
N ILE A 139 8.29 15.10 -0.38
CA ILE A 139 7.94 13.82 0.23
C ILE A 139 6.84 14.04 1.27
N SER A 140 5.83 13.15 1.30
CA SER A 140 4.77 13.23 2.28
C SER A 140 4.38 11.84 2.77
N GLN A 141 4.27 11.69 4.10
CA GLN A 141 3.68 10.52 4.75
C GLN A 141 2.29 10.87 5.24
N VAL A 142 1.30 10.07 4.85
CA VAL A 142 -0.11 10.37 5.06
C VAL A 142 -0.90 9.15 5.50
N GLN A 143 -1.99 9.39 6.22
CA GLN A 143 -2.99 8.37 6.54
C GLN A 143 -3.60 7.77 5.27
N ALA A 144 -3.96 6.50 5.34
CA ALA A 144 -4.67 5.81 4.26
C ALA A 144 -5.92 6.58 3.79
N GLY A 145 -6.10 6.65 2.47
CA GLY A 145 -7.23 7.34 1.85
C GLY A 145 -7.08 8.86 1.75
N THR A 146 -5.90 9.40 2.02
CA THR A 146 -5.54 10.80 1.71
C THR A 146 -5.31 10.94 0.21
N TYR A 147 -5.86 11.99 -0.38
CA TYR A 147 -5.69 12.34 -1.79
C TYR A 147 -4.58 13.39 -1.94
N ILE A 148 -3.40 12.97 -2.40
CA ILE A 148 -2.22 13.85 -2.55
C ILE A 148 -2.48 14.92 -3.61
N ARG A 149 -3.15 14.57 -4.74
CA ARG A 149 -3.55 15.58 -5.74
C ARG A 149 -4.37 16.70 -5.08
N LYS A 150 -5.35 16.35 -4.27
CA LYS A 150 -6.17 17.30 -3.54
C LYS A 150 -5.37 18.13 -2.53
N LEU A 151 -4.38 17.52 -1.87
CA LEU A 151 -3.46 18.23 -0.97
C LEU A 151 -2.66 19.31 -1.73
N CYS A 152 -2.14 18.98 -2.91
CA CYS A 152 -1.44 19.94 -3.77
C CYS A 152 -2.36 21.07 -4.24
N ASP A 153 -3.60 20.74 -4.64
CA ASP A 153 -4.61 21.73 -5.04
C ASP A 153 -4.98 22.66 -3.87
N ASP A 154 -5.14 22.13 -2.66
CA ASP A 154 -5.50 22.90 -1.48
C ASP A 154 -4.34 23.80 -1.00
N LEU A 155 -3.10 23.33 -1.15
CA LEU A 155 -1.92 24.15 -0.96
C LEU A 155 -1.91 25.30 -2.00
N GLY A 156 -2.18 25.00 -3.28
CA GLY A 156 -2.25 25.97 -4.34
C GLY A 156 -3.27 27.08 -4.10
N LYS A 157 -4.39 26.80 -3.42
CA LYS A 157 -5.40 27.81 -3.06
C LYS A 157 -4.91 28.86 -2.05
N LYS A 158 -3.85 28.56 -1.31
CA LYS A 158 -3.25 29.52 -0.36
C LYS A 158 -2.16 30.37 -0.99
N ILE A 159 -1.79 30.07 -2.21
CA ILE A 159 -0.92 30.82 -3.10
C ILE A 159 -1.61 30.94 -4.45
N ASN A 160 -1.13 31.74 -5.38
CA ASN A 160 -1.81 31.99 -6.67
C ASN A 160 -1.86 30.78 -7.61
N GLY A 161 -1.97 29.57 -7.05
CA GLY A 161 -2.18 28.31 -7.76
C GLY A 161 -0.99 27.35 -7.67
N ALA A 162 -1.32 26.07 -7.59
CA ALA A 162 -0.36 24.97 -7.74
C ALA A 162 -1.09 23.72 -8.22
N HIS A 163 -0.37 22.80 -8.84
CA HIS A 163 -0.88 21.50 -9.22
C HIS A 163 0.21 20.43 -9.17
N MET A 164 -0.21 19.20 -8.99
CA MET A 164 0.68 18.03 -8.96
C MET A 164 1.06 17.62 -10.39
N LEU A 165 2.34 17.55 -10.70
CA LEU A 165 2.85 17.04 -11.98
C LEU A 165 3.01 15.55 -11.99
N GLU A 166 3.71 14.99 -10.99
CA GLU A 166 4.06 13.59 -10.88
C GLU A 166 3.91 13.11 -9.45
N LEU A 167 3.58 11.83 -9.29
CA LEU A 167 3.51 11.20 -7.99
C LEU A 167 3.96 9.75 -8.05
N ARG A 168 4.81 9.36 -7.10
CA ARG A 168 5.23 7.98 -6.90
C ARG A 168 4.95 7.56 -5.47
N ARG A 169 4.24 6.46 -5.28
CA ARG A 169 4.11 5.85 -3.95
C ARG A 169 5.33 5.01 -3.64
N THR A 170 6.15 5.45 -2.68
CA THR A 170 7.37 4.77 -2.26
C THR A 170 7.12 3.75 -1.15
N GLN A 171 6.00 3.90 -0.41
CA GLN A 171 5.63 2.98 0.66
C GLN A 171 4.11 2.84 0.81
N ALA A 172 3.65 1.62 1.07
CA ALA A 172 2.27 1.27 1.40
C ALA A 172 2.24 0.35 2.62
N GLY A 173 2.09 0.92 3.81
CA GLY A 173 2.22 0.20 5.08
C GLY A 173 3.60 -0.41 5.25
N ILE A 174 3.66 -1.73 5.34
CA ILE A 174 4.90 -2.50 5.50
C ILE A 174 5.66 -2.73 4.19
N PHE A 175 5.05 -2.45 3.04
CA PHE A 175 5.66 -2.62 1.73
C PHE A 175 6.33 -1.33 1.27
N ASN A 176 7.58 -1.42 0.82
CA ASN A 176 8.35 -0.29 0.31
C ASN A 176 8.90 -0.59 -1.09
N GLU A 177 9.38 0.43 -1.79
CA GLU A 177 9.87 0.30 -3.18
C GLU A 177 11.12 -0.56 -3.32
N LYS A 178 11.94 -0.71 -2.26
CA LYS A 178 13.15 -1.55 -2.30
C LYS A 178 12.84 -3.04 -2.49
N THR A 179 11.63 -3.45 -2.14
CA THR A 179 11.15 -4.84 -2.28
C THR A 179 10.14 -5.01 -3.41
N SER A 180 9.88 -3.95 -4.17
CA SER A 180 8.98 -4.03 -5.32
C SER A 180 9.71 -4.53 -6.57
N ILE A 181 8.98 -5.24 -7.41
CA ILE A 181 9.46 -5.71 -8.71
C ILE A 181 8.60 -5.10 -9.81
N THR A 182 9.23 -4.76 -10.93
CA THR A 182 8.53 -4.28 -12.13
C THR A 182 7.68 -5.39 -12.76
N LEU A 183 6.74 -5.04 -13.63
CA LEU A 183 5.98 -6.04 -14.40
C LEU A 183 6.87 -6.87 -15.32
N TYR A 184 7.95 -6.29 -15.83
CA TYR A 184 8.93 -7.00 -16.65
C TYR A 184 9.70 -8.06 -15.84
N GLU A 185 10.21 -7.69 -14.66
CA GLU A 185 10.86 -8.64 -13.75
C GLU A 185 9.90 -9.73 -13.31
N PHE A 186 8.66 -9.36 -12.99
CA PHE A 186 7.61 -10.33 -12.65
C PHE A 186 7.38 -11.35 -13.78
N ASP A 187 7.32 -10.92 -15.04
CA ASP A 187 7.17 -11.83 -16.18
C ASP A 187 8.32 -12.80 -16.31
N ASN A 188 9.54 -12.33 -16.16
CA ASN A 188 10.75 -13.18 -16.20
C ASN A 188 10.70 -14.24 -15.08
N LEU A 189 10.33 -13.83 -13.86
CA LEU A 189 10.18 -14.75 -12.72
C LEU A 189 9.11 -15.82 -12.97
N VAL A 190 8.00 -15.44 -13.59
CA VAL A 190 6.93 -16.40 -13.95
C VAL A 190 7.38 -17.36 -15.04
N GLU A 191 8.13 -16.92 -16.05
CA GLU A 191 8.66 -17.82 -17.09
C GLU A 191 9.67 -18.82 -16.50
N GLU A 192 10.56 -18.38 -15.59
CA GLU A 192 11.46 -19.29 -14.87
C GLU A 192 10.68 -20.31 -14.01
N TYR A 193 9.66 -19.85 -13.31
CA TYR A 193 8.77 -20.73 -12.55
C TYR A 193 8.11 -21.80 -13.40
N LYS A 194 7.63 -21.45 -14.61
CA LYS A 194 7.04 -22.42 -15.56
C LYS A 194 8.03 -23.44 -16.11
N LYS A 195 9.32 -23.10 -16.16
CA LYS A 195 10.41 -24.02 -16.52
C LYS A 195 10.85 -24.91 -15.35
N GLY A 196 10.25 -24.76 -14.17
CA GLY A 196 10.57 -25.53 -12.96
C GLY A 196 11.55 -24.85 -12.00
N ASN A 197 12.04 -23.64 -12.29
CA ASN A 197 12.88 -22.87 -11.40
C ASN A 197 12.02 -21.98 -10.48
N GLU A 198 11.62 -22.52 -9.32
CA GLU A 198 10.69 -21.87 -8.38
C GLU A 198 11.36 -20.81 -7.48
N GLU A 199 12.64 -20.94 -7.18
CA GLU A 199 13.34 -20.17 -6.15
C GLU A 199 13.35 -18.66 -6.39
N PRO A 200 13.53 -18.14 -7.61
CA PRO A 200 13.50 -16.69 -7.85
C PRO A 200 12.12 -16.09 -7.54
N LEU A 201 11.05 -16.72 -8.01
CA LEU A 201 9.67 -16.26 -7.73
C LEU A 201 9.33 -16.39 -6.24
N LYS A 202 9.70 -17.49 -5.60
CA LYS A 202 9.48 -17.77 -4.18
C LYS A 202 10.04 -16.66 -3.30
N LYS A 203 11.23 -16.13 -3.60
CA LYS A 203 11.89 -15.06 -2.86
C LYS A 203 11.17 -13.70 -2.98
N THR A 204 10.36 -13.50 -3.99
CA THR A 204 9.62 -12.23 -4.19
C THR A 204 8.23 -12.24 -3.56
N ILE A 205 7.73 -13.41 -3.15
CA ILE A 205 6.43 -13.53 -2.51
C ILE A 205 6.57 -13.42 -0.99
N VAL A 206 6.02 -12.35 -0.43
CA VAL A 206 5.92 -12.16 1.01
C VAL A 206 4.77 -13.01 1.55
N SER A 207 5.05 -13.85 2.54
CA SER A 207 4.00 -14.66 3.19
C SER A 207 2.89 -13.78 3.79
N GLY A 208 1.63 -14.18 3.65
CA GLY A 208 0.50 -13.50 4.28
C GLY A 208 0.57 -13.43 5.81
N GLU A 209 1.38 -14.27 6.45
CA GLU A 209 1.63 -14.22 7.89
C GLU A 209 2.36 -12.95 8.33
N ILE A 210 2.92 -12.16 7.39
CA ILE A 210 3.44 -10.82 7.66
C ILE A 210 2.41 -9.94 8.40
N VAL A 211 1.12 -10.24 8.29
CA VAL A 211 0.07 -9.54 9.03
C VAL A 211 0.26 -9.59 10.54
N SER A 212 0.96 -10.60 11.07
CA SER A 212 1.30 -10.72 12.49
C SER A 212 2.24 -9.60 13.00
N THR A 213 2.90 -8.88 12.09
CA THR A 213 3.72 -7.70 12.45
C THR A 213 2.87 -6.44 12.70
N ILE A 214 1.59 -6.47 12.33
CA ILE A 214 0.69 -5.32 12.41
C ILE A 214 -0.61 -5.61 13.17
N LEU A 215 -0.92 -6.87 13.40
CA LEU A 215 -2.06 -7.32 14.20
C LEU A 215 -1.58 -8.09 15.43
N PRO A 216 -2.30 -7.98 16.54
CA PRO A 216 -2.03 -8.81 17.71
C PRO A 216 -2.16 -10.29 17.37
N VAL A 217 -1.27 -11.09 17.95
CA VAL A 217 -1.26 -12.54 17.78
C VAL A 217 -1.75 -13.19 19.06
N ILE A 218 -2.71 -14.09 18.94
CA ILE A 218 -3.15 -14.96 20.04
C ILE A 218 -2.73 -16.40 19.76
N LYS A 219 -2.29 -17.11 20.79
CA LYS A 219 -1.95 -18.52 20.70
C LYS A 219 -3.10 -19.35 21.26
N ILE A 220 -3.53 -20.34 20.50
CA ILE A 220 -4.56 -21.29 20.93
C ILE A 220 -3.94 -22.64 21.30
N ARG A 221 -4.58 -23.36 22.21
CA ARG A 221 -4.19 -24.70 22.62
C ARG A 221 -4.28 -25.67 21.44
N LYS A 222 -3.36 -26.64 21.40
CA LYS A 222 -3.28 -27.62 20.30
C LYS A 222 -4.55 -28.48 20.16
N ASP A 223 -5.16 -28.83 21.30
CA ASP A 223 -6.36 -29.68 21.36
C ASP A 223 -7.61 -29.04 20.74
N VAL A 224 -7.67 -27.70 20.66
CA VAL A 224 -8.80 -26.96 20.10
C VAL A 224 -8.62 -26.51 18.64
N VAL A 225 -7.42 -26.68 18.05
CA VAL A 225 -7.10 -26.25 16.70
C VAL A 225 -8.13 -26.78 15.68
N LYS A 226 -8.50 -28.07 15.78
CA LYS A 226 -9.47 -28.68 14.87
C LYS A 226 -10.83 -27.97 14.94
N LYS A 227 -11.30 -27.61 16.14
CA LYS A 227 -12.57 -26.89 16.34
C LYS A 227 -12.55 -25.52 15.67
N VAL A 228 -11.45 -24.77 15.85
CA VAL A 228 -11.28 -23.44 15.24
C VAL A 228 -11.21 -23.54 13.71
N LEU A 229 -10.48 -24.51 13.17
CA LEU A 229 -10.40 -24.75 11.71
C LEU A 229 -11.74 -25.13 11.09
N THR A 230 -12.67 -25.71 11.86
CA THR A 230 -14.02 -26.05 11.41
C THR A 230 -15.05 -24.95 11.68
N GLY A 231 -14.61 -23.75 12.09
CA GLY A 231 -15.45 -22.56 12.21
C GLY A 231 -15.98 -22.27 13.62
N SER A 232 -15.49 -22.96 14.65
CA SER A 232 -15.86 -22.62 16.03
C SER A 232 -15.34 -21.21 16.41
N PRO A 233 -16.13 -20.38 17.11
CA PRO A 233 -15.63 -19.15 17.71
C PRO A 233 -14.48 -19.45 18.67
N ILE A 234 -13.54 -18.48 18.78
CA ILE A 234 -12.44 -18.59 19.74
C ILE A 234 -12.93 -18.12 21.11
N PHE A 235 -13.04 -19.06 22.03
CA PHE A 235 -13.39 -18.77 23.44
C PHE A 235 -12.12 -18.52 24.27
N LYS A 236 -12.26 -17.81 25.38
CA LYS A 236 -11.15 -17.53 26.30
C LYS A 236 -10.49 -18.82 26.80
N SER A 237 -11.25 -19.90 27.00
CA SER A 237 -10.76 -21.22 27.36
C SER A 237 -9.93 -21.92 26.28
N PHE A 238 -9.92 -21.41 25.03
CA PHE A 238 -9.12 -21.95 23.93
C PHE A 238 -7.71 -21.37 23.89
N LEU A 239 -7.44 -20.30 24.62
CA LEU A 239 -6.16 -19.63 24.64
C LEU A 239 -5.12 -20.49 25.35
N ALA A 240 -3.91 -20.54 24.80
CA ALA A 240 -2.77 -21.24 25.42
C ALA A 240 -2.12 -20.38 26.52
N GLU A 241 -2.26 -19.08 26.41
CA GLU A 241 -1.75 -18.08 27.36
C GLU A 241 -2.74 -16.89 27.40
N GLU A 242 -2.74 -16.13 28.50
CA GLU A 242 -3.59 -14.93 28.56
C GLU A 242 -3.14 -13.92 27.49
N PRO A 243 -4.08 -13.33 26.72
CA PRO A 243 -3.73 -12.31 25.75
C PRO A 243 -3.13 -11.09 26.48
N ASN A 244 -2.09 -10.51 25.90
CA ASN A 244 -1.55 -9.24 26.37
C ASN A 244 -2.67 -8.20 26.50
N LYS A 245 -2.69 -7.45 27.61
CA LYS A 245 -3.75 -6.48 27.98
C LYS A 245 -4.01 -5.36 26.94
N ASN A 246 -3.26 -5.33 25.83
CA ASN A 246 -3.40 -4.35 24.74
C ASN A 246 -4.27 -4.83 23.57
N LEU A 247 -5.07 -5.89 23.77
CA LEU A 247 -6.09 -6.35 22.82
C LEU A 247 -7.42 -5.68 23.16
N ASN A 248 -7.56 -4.40 22.82
CA ASN A 248 -8.86 -3.67 22.78
C ASN A 248 -9.29 -3.48 21.33
#